data_0eacd78f46a444a7ab3b58a3b489eef4
#
_entry.id   0eacd78f46a444a7ab3b58a3b489eef4
#
_cell.length_a   1.000
_cell.length_b   1.000
_cell.length_c   1.000
_cell.angle_alpha   90.00
_cell.angle_beta   90.00
_cell.angle_gamma   90.00
#
_symmetry.space_group_name_H-M   'P 1'
#
loop_
_entity.id
_entity.type
_entity.pdbx_description
1 polymer ?
#
loop_
_entity_poly.entity_id
_entity_poly.type
_entity_poly.pdbx_seq_one_letter_code
_entity_poly.pdbx_strand_id
1 'polypeptide(L)'
;MNDLLIANTHQYAPSKYHLRRGTQQTHQQSSGLLFSTWFGQGAWLRNAMSDDEFKQLKAKASVKRDPQHYFVYARDLSPEQRTNAWAWMAWTDEETTITSDMHRGYVVPDGWDEVHFNRGATITVNAEAPKLMLLTFRTTIEAKLESAYESV
;
A
#
# COMPACT_ATOMS: atom_id res chain seq x y z
N MET A 1 -2.29 -4.65 -11.65
CA MET A 1 -2.52 -3.61 -10.63
C MET A 1 -1.23 -3.38 -9.89
N ASN A 2 -0.76 -2.14 -9.86
CA ASN A 2 0.46 -1.74 -9.17
C ASN A 2 0.17 -1.07 -7.83
N ASP A 3 -0.84 -0.22 -7.79
CA ASP A 3 -1.25 0.54 -6.62
C ASP A 3 -2.72 0.34 -6.31
N LEU A 4 -3.09 0.39 -5.02
CA LEU A 4 -4.46 0.33 -4.55
C LEU A 4 -4.64 1.32 -3.40
N LEU A 5 -5.57 2.26 -3.54
CA LEU A 5 -5.97 3.16 -2.46
C LEU A 5 -7.31 2.74 -1.86
N ILE A 6 -7.38 2.70 -0.54
CA ILE A 6 -8.62 2.54 0.22
C ILE A 6 -8.78 3.77 1.09
N ALA A 7 -9.84 4.56 0.87
CA ALA A 7 -10.04 5.81 1.59
C ALA A 7 -11.52 6.19 1.75
N ASN A 8 -11.77 7.23 2.56
CA ASN A 8 -13.07 7.86 2.69
C ASN A 8 -13.42 8.61 1.39
N THR A 9 -14.70 8.59 0.99
CA THR A 9 -15.18 9.36 -0.17
C THR A 9 -15.04 10.87 0.01
N HIS A 10 -15.06 11.34 1.25
CA HIS A 10 -14.87 12.75 1.58
C HIS A 10 -13.43 13.01 1.98
N GLN A 11 -12.70 13.79 1.20
CA GLN A 11 -11.28 14.10 1.44
C GLN A 11 -11.02 14.84 2.78
N TYR A 12 -12.02 15.55 3.29
CA TYR A 12 -11.97 16.25 4.58
C TYR A 12 -12.29 15.34 5.78
N ALA A 13 -12.78 14.13 5.54
CA ALA A 13 -13.11 13.17 6.58
C ALA A 13 -12.03 12.07 6.65
N PRO A 14 -11.58 11.70 7.85
CA PRO A 14 -10.58 10.66 7.98
C PRO A 14 -11.13 9.30 7.56
N SER A 15 -10.25 8.50 7.00
CA SER A 15 -10.50 7.08 6.74
C SER A 15 -10.33 6.30 8.04
N LYS A 16 -11.43 5.72 8.54
CA LYS A 16 -11.48 4.92 9.76
C LYS A 16 -11.69 3.46 9.42
N TYR A 17 -10.87 2.60 9.98
CA TYR A 17 -10.93 1.17 9.69
C TYR A 17 -10.24 0.33 10.76
N HIS A 18 -10.65 -0.92 10.87
CA HIS A 18 -9.94 -1.96 11.57
C HIS A 18 -9.03 -2.69 10.59
N LEU A 19 -7.75 -2.74 10.89
CA LEU A 19 -6.74 -3.46 10.11
C LEU A 19 -6.37 -4.75 10.83
N ARG A 20 -6.35 -5.87 10.12
CA ARG A 20 -5.92 -7.17 10.63
C ARG A 20 -4.93 -7.82 9.67
N ARG A 21 -3.88 -8.42 10.24
CA ARG A 21 -2.90 -9.24 9.54
C ARG A 21 -2.46 -10.39 10.46
N GLY A 22 -2.73 -11.62 10.08
CA GLY A 22 -2.54 -12.77 10.94
C GLY A 22 -3.27 -12.59 12.28
N THR A 23 -2.53 -12.64 13.39
CA THR A 23 -3.05 -12.43 14.75
C THR A 23 -3.04 -10.96 15.19
N GLN A 24 -2.40 -10.09 14.43
CA GLN A 24 -2.30 -8.66 14.75
C GLN A 24 -3.54 -7.91 14.28
N GLN A 25 -4.04 -7.02 15.10
CA GLN A 25 -5.14 -6.13 14.74
C GLN A 25 -4.98 -4.76 15.39
N THR A 26 -5.47 -3.73 14.70
CA THR A 26 -5.50 -2.36 15.21
C THR A 26 -6.64 -1.58 14.58
N HIS A 27 -7.12 -0.55 15.28
CA HIS A 27 -8.02 0.45 14.72
C HIS A 27 -7.20 1.68 14.35
N GLN A 28 -7.39 2.19 13.15
CA GLN A 28 -6.66 3.35 12.64
C GLN A 28 -7.60 4.42 12.10
N GLN A 29 -7.07 5.64 12.11
CA GLN A 29 -7.66 6.79 11.47
C GLN A 29 -6.55 7.51 10.69
N SER A 30 -6.70 7.57 9.36
CA SER A 30 -5.67 8.07 8.44
C SER A 30 -6.29 8.81 7.25
N SER A 31 -5.47 9.32 6.35
CA SER A 31 -5.93 9.83 5.04
C SER A 31 -6.11 8.71 4.00
N GLY A 32 -6.11 7.46 4.42
CA GLY A 32 -6.29 6.27 3.61
C GLY A 32 -5.10 5.31 3.66
N LEU A 33 -5.38 4.07 3.26
CA LEU A 33 -4.40 3.01 3.10
C LEU A 33 -3.98 2.92 1.63
N LEU A 34 -2.68 2.96 1.40
CA LEU A 34 -2.10 2.73 0.09
C LEU A 34 -1.35 1.39 0.09
N PHE A 35 -1.68 0.56 -0.87
CA PHE A 35 -0.99 -0.71 -1.16
C PHE A 35 -0.26 -0.56 -2.47
N SER A 36 0.96 -1.09 -2.56
CA SER A 36 1.75 -0.99 -3.78
C SER A 36 2.60 -2.23 -3.98
N THR A 37 2.71 -2.67 -5.23
CA THR A 37 3.67 -3.71 -5.60
C THR A 37 5.08 -3.13 -5.64
N TRP A 38 6.09 -4.00 -5.77
CA TRP A 38 7.47 -3.54 -6.00
C TRP A 38 7.59 -2.60 -7.20
N PHE A 39 6.86 -2.86 -8.27
CA PHE A 39 6.90 -2.05 -9.49
C PHE A 39 6.10 -0.74 -9.38
N GLY A 40 5.08 -0.70 -8.51
CA GLY A 40 4.24 0.48 -8.27
C GLY A 40 4.88 1.56 -7.39
N GLN A 41 5.95 1.23 -6.64
CA GLN A 41 6.53 2.12 -5.63
C GLN A 41 7.07 3.45 -6.15
N GLY A 42 7.28 3.58 -7.45
CA GLY A 42 7.88 4.78 -8.06
C GLY A 42 6.91 5.93 -8.34
N ALA A 43 5.61 5.70 -8.25
CA ALA A 43 4.58 6.68 -8.62
C ALA A 43 3.80 7.17 -7.38
N TRP A 44 2.67 6.56 -7.12
CA TRP A 44 1.75 7.03 -6.06
C TRP A 44 2.34 6.90 -4.67
N LEU A 45 2.90 5.72 -4.36
CA LEU A 45 3.52 5.47 -3.06
C LEU A 45 4.64 6.48 -2.76
N ARG A 46 5.51 6.75 -3.73
CA ARG A 46 6.60 7.72 -3.59
C ARG A 46 6.10 9.13 -3.29
N ASN A 47 5.04 9.56 -3.98
CA ASN A 47 4.45 10.88 -3.80
C ASN A 47 3.66 11.02 -2.50
N ALA A 48 3.21 9.90 -1.91
CA ALA A 48 2.46 9.90 -0.66
C ALA A 48 3.35 9.94 0.59
N MET A 49 4.67 9.75 0.43
CA MET A 49 5.64 9.62 1.52
C MET A 49 6.63 10.79 1.54
N SER A 50 7.14 11.12 2.72
CA SER A 50 8.35 11.93 2.83
C SER A 50 9.58 11.15 2.34
N ASP A 51 10.67 11.87 2.04
CA ASP A 51 11.92 11.24 1.60
C ASP A 51 12.47 10.24 2.64
N ASP A 52 12.36 10.59 3.91
CA ASP A 52 12.85 9.73 5.00
C ASP A 52 11.99 8.47 5.17
N GLU A 53 10.66 8.58 5.07
CA GLU A 53 9.74 7.44 5.09
C GLU A 53 10.02 6.51 3.91
N PHE A 54 10.20 7.07 2.72
CA PHE A 54 10.49 6.28 1.54
C PHE A 54 11.84 5.56 1.61
N LYS A 55 12.90 6.21 2.13
CA LYS A 55 14.19 5.57 2.40
C LYS A 55 14.07 4.43 3.39
N GLN A 56 13.32 4.61 4.48
CA GLN A 56 13.07 3.57 5.47
C GLN A 56 12.31 2.38 4.86
N LEU A 57 11.30 2.64 4.04
CA LEU A 57 10.54 1.59 3.37
C LEU A 57 11.43 0.80 2.41
N LYS A 58 12.23 1.48 1.59
CA LYS A 58 13.19 0.84 0.68
C LYS A 58 14.21 -0.05 1.42
N ALA A 59 14.74 0.44 2.53
CA ALA A 59 15.69 -0.34 3.33
C ALA A 59 15.07 -1.64 3.86
N LYS A 60 13.79 -1.64 4.21
CA LYS A 60 13.05 -2.86 4.61
C LYS A 60 12.80 -3.81 3.44
N ALA A 61 12.63 -3.29 2.24
CA ALA A 61 12.29 -4.04 1.04
C ALA A 61 13.54 -4.55 0.26
N SER A 62 14.73 -3.99 0.51
CA SER A 62 15.95 -4.25 -0.26
C SER A 62 16.38 -5.73 -0.28
N VAL A 63 15.89 -6.54 0.64
CA VAL A 63 16.20 -7.96 0.76
C VAL A 63 15.24 -8.87 0.00
N LYS A 64 14.06 -8.37 -0.44
CA LYS A 64 13.01 -9.25 -0.98
C LYS A 64 12.29 -8.61 -2.18
N ARG A 65 12.87 -8.73 -3.37
CA ARG A 65 12.15 -8.53 -4.65
C ARG A 65 11.24 -9.72 -4.93
N ASP A 66 10.36 -10.06 -4.01
CA ASP A 66 9.44 -11.15 -4.21
C ASP A 66 8.13 -10.60 -4.78
N PRO A 67 7.65 -11.11 -5.93
CA PRO A 67 6.38 -10.70 -6.51
C PRO A 67 5.17 -11.05 -5.64
N GLN A 68 5.35 -11.86 -4.62
CA GLN A 68 4.30 -12.19 -3.63
C GLN A 68 4.23 -11.18 -2.48
N HIS A 69 5.14 -10.19 -2.43
CA HIS A 69 5.13 -9.15 -1.43
C HIS A 69 4.55 -7.85 -1.97
N TYR A 70 3.97 -7.07 -1.08
CA TYR A 70 3.46 -5.74 -1.36
C TYR A 70 3.73 -4.77 -0.20
N PHE A 71 3.77 -3.49 -0.51
CA PHE A 71 3.86 -2.43 0.47
C PHE A 71 2.48 -2.07 1.01
N VAL A 72 2.44 -1.76 2.31
CA VAL A 72 1.29 -1.16 2.98
C VAL A 72 1.75 0.14 3.59
N TYR A 73 1.04 1.22 3.30
CA TYR A 73 1.31 2.53 3.86
C TYR A 73 0.02 3.22 4.29
N ALA A 74 -0.11 3.51 5.58
CA ALA A 74 -1.21 4.32 6.10
C ALA A 74 -0.79 5.79 6.10
N ARG A 75 -1.48 6.59 5.29
CA ARG A 75 -1.17 8.00 5.05
C ARG A 75 -1.57 8.86 6.24
N ASP A 76 -0.71 9.81 6.59
CA ASP A 76 -1.00 10.87 7.59
C ASP A 76 -1.47 10.33 8.95
N LEU A 77 -0.92 9.20 9.39
CA LEU A 77 -1.15 8.71 10.74
C LEU A 77 -0.59 9.67 11.79
N SER A 78 -1.29 9.80 12.92
CA SER A 78 -0.74 10.50 14.08
C SER A 78 0.52 9.81 14.62
N PRO A 79 1.45 10.55 15.25
CA PRO A 79 2.66 9.96 15.80
C PRO A 79 2.41 8.78 16.73
N GLU A 80 1.33 8.82 17.53
CA GLU A 80 0.95 7.76 18.46
C GLU A 80 0.57 6.47 17.73
N GLN A 81 -0.09 6.58 16.57
CA GLN A 81 -0.51 5.44 15.75
C GLN A 81 0.64 4.86 14.91
N ARG A 82 1.71 5.61 14.66
CA ARG A 82 2.90 5.15 13.92
C ARG A 82 3.75 4.14 14.69
N THR A 83 3.52 3.96 15.97
CA THR A 83 4.21 2.95 16.80
C THR A 83 3.99 1.53 16.31
N ASN A 84 2.86 1.26 15.65
CA ASN A 84 2.54 -0.03 15.04
C ASN A 84 3.11 -0.11 13.63
N ALA A 85 4.42 -0.36 13.51
CA ALA A 85 5.12 -0.38 12.22
C ALA A 85 4.48 -1.32 11.18
N TRP A 86 3.95 -2.47 11.59
CA TRP A 86 3.27 -3.43 10.69
C TRP A 86 2.02 -2.85 10.05
N ALA A 87 1.33 -1.95 10.75
CA ALA A 87 0.06 -1.35 10.31
C ALA A 87 0.26 0.03 9.67
N TRP A 88 1.41 0.67 9.91
CA TRP A 88 1.72 1.98 9.36
C TRP A 88 2.48 1.89 8.04
N MET A 89 3.62 1.18 8.05
CA MET A 89 4.54 1.11 6.92
C MET A 89 5.22 -0.25 6.91
N ALA A 90 4.77 -1.14 6.04
CA ALA A 90 5.25 -2.51 5.99
C ALA A 90 5.45 -3.02 4.56
N TRP A 91 6.37 -3.97 4.43
CA TRP A 91 6.54 -4.84 3.29
C TRP A 91 6.14 -6.26 3.72
N THR A 92 5.14 -6.86 3.08
CA THR A 92 4.53 -8.10 3.56
C THR A 92 4.02 -8.96 2.42
N ASP A 93 3.99 -10.27 2.63
CA ASP A 93 3.31 -11.30 1.83
C ASP A 93 2.01 -11.80 2.49
N GLU A 94 1.77 -11.41 3.75
CA GLU A 94 0.59 -11.84 4.49
C GLU A 94 -0.67 -11.10 4.02
N GLU A 95 -1.78 -11.82 3.97
CA GLU A 95 -3.09 -11.24 3.71
C GLU A 95 -3.44 -10.14 4.71
N THR A 96 -3.86 -8.99 4.20
CA THR A 96 -4.32 -7.85 4.99
C THR A 96 -5.83 -7.69 4.83
N THR A 97 -6.54 -7.77 5.94
CA THR A 97 -8.00 -7.56 6.01
C THR A 97 -8.28 -6.16 6.56
N ILE A 98 -9.15 -5.41 5.89
CA ILE A 98 -9.59 -4.07 6.26
C ILE A 98 -11.10 -4.11 6.47
N THR A 99 -11.57 -3.86 7.69
CA THR A 99 -13.00 -3.69 7.97
C THR A 99 -13.30 -2.20 8.11
N SER A 100 -14.15 -1.69 7.25
CA SER A 100 -14.48 -0.27 7.17
C SER A 100 -15.32 0.21 8.35
N ASP A 101 -14.90 1.32 8.95
CA ASP A 101 -15.70 2.10 9.90
C ASP A 101 -16.13 3.45 9.30
N MET A 102 -15.91 3.63 7.99
CA MET A 102 -16.34 4.79 7.22
C MET A 102 -17.80 4.67 6.82
N HIS A 103 -18.56 5.77 6.91
CA HIS A 103 -19.93 5.80 6.40
C HIS A 103 -19.96 5.39 4.92
N ARG A 104 -19.04 5.92 4.13
CA ARG A 104 -18.82 5.58 2.73
C ARG A 104 -17.33 5.70 2.39
N GLY A 105 -16.78 4.66 1.82
CA GLY A 105 -15.41 4.61 1.32
C GLY A 105 -15.35 4.15 -0.12
N TYR A 106 -14.16 4.17 -0.68
CA TYR A 106 -13.86 3.66 -2.00
C TYR A 106 -12.53 2.90 -2.03
N VAL A 107 -12.43 1.99 -2.99
CA VAL A 107 -11.20 1.32 -3.42
C VAL A 107 -10.90 1.80 -4.83
N VAL A 108 -9.68 2.27 -5.06
CA VAL A 108 -9.22 2.74 -6.39
C VAL A 108 -7.98 1.97 -6.79
N PRO A 109 -8.07 1.06 -7.77
CA PRO A 109 -6.91 0.39 -8.35
C PRO A 109 -6.25 1.28 -9.40
N ASP A 110 -4.95 1.47 -9.33
CA ASP A 110 -4.11 2.21 -10.31
C ASP A 110 -4.68 3.59 -10.74
N GLY A 111 -5.50 4.24 -9.89
CA GLY A 111 -6.13 5.52 -10.21
C GLY A 111 -7.31 5.44 -11.18
N TRP A 112 -7.81 4.23 -11.49
CA TRP A 112 -8.96 3.99 -12.36
C TRP A 112 -10.25 3.81 -11.57
N ASP A 113 -11.26 3.21 -12.18
CA ASP A 113 -12.62 3.07 -11.67
C ASP A 113 -12.70 2.73 -10.18
N GLU A 114 -13.33 3.59 -9.41
CA GLU A 114 -13.49 3.41 -7.98
C GLU A 114 -14.65 2.45 -7.65
N VAL A 115 -14.42 1.57 -6.70
CA VAL A 115 -15.45 0.69 -6.13
C VAL A 115 -15.85 1.23 -4.76
N HIS A 116 -17.13 1.59 -4.61
CA HIS A 116 -17.66 2.12 -3.35
C HIS A 116 -18.06 1.02 -2.37
N PHE A 117 -17.86 1.30 -1.09
CA PHE A 117 -18.29 0.44 0.00
C PHE A 117 -18.78 1.27 1.20
N ASN A 118 -19.50 0.64 2.12
CA ASN A 118 -20.06 1.25 3.31
C ASN A 118 -19.40 0.73 4.59
N ARG A 119 -19.83 1.27 5.73
CA ARG A 119 -19.42 0.80 7.06
C ARG A 119 -19.73 -0.70 7.21
N GLY A 120 -18.79 -1.43 7.82
CA GLY A 120 -18.85 -2.87 8.02
C GLY A 120 -18.40 -3.71 6.82
N ALA A 121 -18.19 -3.10 5.65
CA ALA A 121 -17.59 -3.81 4.52
C ALA A 121 -16.18 -4.29 4.86
N THR A 122 -15.88 -5.51 4.42
CA THR A 122 -14.55 -6.10 4.57
C THR A 122 -13.87 -6.19 3.21
N ILE A 123 -12.66 -5.66 3.14
CA ILE A 123 -11.79 -5.68 1.97
C ILE A 123 -10.57 -6.51 2.33
N THR A 124 -10.23 -7.47 1.47
CA THR A 124 -9.04 -8.30 1.65
C THR A 124 -8.04 -7.99 0.55
N VAL A 125 -6.81 -7.74 0.94
CA VAL A 125 -5.68 -7.51 0.02
C VAL A 125 -4.65 -8.60 0.25
N ASN A 126 -4.27 -9.28 -0.84
CA ASN A 126 -3.20 -10.27 -0.87
C ASN A 126 -2.45 -10.20 -2.21
N ALA A 127 -1.36 -10.93 -2.33
CA ALA A 127 -0.55 -11.01 -3.54
C ALA A 127 -0.78 -12.32 -4.32
N GLU A 128 -1.88 -13.02 -4.09
CA GLU A 128 -2.23 -14.29 -4.73
C GLU A 128 -2.81 -14.11 -6.16
N ALA A 129 -2.21 -13.25 -6.95
CA ALA A 129 -2.63 -13.06 -8.33
C ALA A 129 -1.82 -13.94 -9.29
N PRO A 130 -2.39 -14.35 -10.44
CA PRO A 130 -1.63 -14.96 -11.51
C PRO A 130 -0.47 -14.06 -11.93
N LYS A 131 0.73 -14.64 -12.08
CA LYS A 131 1.91 -13.89 -12.51
C LYS A 131 1.72 -13.35 -13.91
N LEU A 132 1.90 -12.04 -14.09
CA LEU A 132 2.00 -11.43 -15.39
C LEU A 132 3.37 -11.78 -16.00
N MET A 133 3.35 -12.49 -17.12
CA MET A 133 4.56 -12.78 -17.89
C MET A 133 4.78 -11.67 -18.91
N LEU A 134 5.77 -10.81 -18.65
CA LEU A 134 6.16 -9.74 -19.55
C LEU A 134 7.27 -10.24 -20.49
N LEU A 135 6.97 -10.35 -21.77
CA LEU A 135 7.99 -10.59 -22.78
C LEU A 135 8.69 -9.25 -23.11
N THR A 136 9.97 -9.18 -22.81
CA THR A 136 10.78 -7.99 -23.11
C THR A 136 12.04 -8.38 -23.89
N PHE A 137 12.36 -7.60 -24.92
CA PHE A 137 13.63 -7.71 -25.67
C PHE A 137 14.75 -6.90 -25.04
N ARG A 138 14.49 -6.21 -23.92
CA ARG A 138 15.49 -5.41 -23.22
C ARG A 138 15.70 -5.98 -21.82
N THR A 139 16.91 -6.43 -21.55
CA THR A 139 17.43 -6.78 -20.21
C THR A 139 17.50 -5.58 -19.24
N THR A 140 17.00 -4.43 -19.67
CA THR A 140 17.22 -3.10 -19.07
C THR A 140 16.08 -2.55 -18.25
N ILE A 141 14.91 -3.23 -18.13
CA ILE A 141 13.84 -2.69 -17.29
C ILE A 141 14.22 -2.80 -15.81
N GLU A 142 14.80 -3.91 -15.38
CA GLU A 142 15.31 -4.06 -14.02
C GLU A 142 16.46 -3.08 -13.73
N ALA A 143 17.42 -2.94 -14.65
CA ALA A 143 18.52 -2.01 -14.51
C ALA A 143 18.10 -0.54 -14.50
N LYS A 144 17.06 -0.15 -15.26
CA LYS A 144 16.51 1.22 -15.22
C LYS A 144 15.73 1.50 -13.95
N LEU A 145 15.01 0.52 -13.43
CA LEU A 145 14.37 0.66 -12.12
C LEU A 145 15.44 0.78 -11.04
N GLU A 146 16.50 -0.02 -11.09
CA GLU A 146 17.64 0.07 -10.17
C GLU A 146 18.31 1.44 -10.23
N SER A 147 18.67 1.93 -11.42
CA SER A 147 19.35 3.22 -11.59
C SER A 147 18.48 4.43 -11.21
N ALA A 148 17.18 4.35 -11.44
CA ALA A 148 16.24 5.41 -11.00
C ALA A 148 16.11 5.49 -9.47
N TYR A 149 16.41 4.40 -8.75
CA TYR A 149 16.35 4.33 -7.30
C TYR A 149 17.69 4.57 -6.60
N GLU A 150 18.82 4.46 -7.29
CA GLU A 150 20.14 4.78 -6.75
C GLU A 150 20.47 6.29 -6.81
N SER A 151 19.73 7.06 -7.60
CA SER A 151 19.96 8.48 -7.82
C SER A 151 19.10 9.43 -6.94
N VAL A 152 18.51 8.94 -5.83
CA VAL A 152 17.77 9.76 -4.85
C VAL A 152 18.37 9.67 -3.47
#